data_28bfbd2dda5e93b7577abf6f5257c423
#
_entry.id   28bfbd2dda5e93b7577abf6f5257c423
#
_cell.length_a   1.000
_cell.length_b   1.000
_cell.length_c   1.000
_cell.angle_alpha   90.00
_cell.angle_beta   90.00
_cell.angle_gamma   90.00
#
_symmetry.space_group_name_H-M   'P 1'
#
loop_
_entity.id
_entity.type
_entity.pdbx_description
1 polymer ?
#
loop_
_entity_poly.entity_id
_entity_poly.type
_entity_poly.pdbx_seq_one_letter_code
_entity_poly.pdbx_strand_id
1 'polypeptide(L)'
;MTTNTLWITFDLGVGGDYKGLYSWLDAHDAEECGESVAVLTYQCEGSMPDKLREDLKKSISIDQQTSIYVIYREPATNENKGIFLFGGRKASVWTGYSVSEREADEDDRWRRYAWTPPCGTVFQVRETPL
;
A
#
# COMPACT_ATOMS: atom_id res chain seq x y z
N MET A 1 8.21 -9.16 21.19
CA MET A 1 7.44 -8.13 20.49
C MET A 1 8.35 -7.40 19.52
N THR A 2 7.95 -7.35 18.27
CA THR A 2 8.76 -6.74 17.21
C THR A 2 8.24 -5.34 16.91
N THR A 3 9.16 -4.39 16.77
CA THR A 3 8.83 -3.01 16.41
C THR A 3 9.16 -2.80 14.94
N ASN A 4 8.17 -2.34 14.18
CA ASN A 4 8.33 -2.10 12.75
C ASN A 4 8.01 -0.63 12.44
N THR A 5 8.88 -0.01 11.65
CA THR A 5 8.55 1.26 11.03
C THR A 5 7.85 0.96 9.72
N LEU A 6 6.70 1.57 9.51
CA LEU A 6 5.95 1.34 8.28
C LEU A 6 5.38 2.64 7.73
N TRP A 7 5.20 2.64 6.42
CA TRP A 7 4.53 3.72 5.70
C TRP A 7 3.22 3.16 5.19
N ILE A 8 2.15 3.83 5.51
CA ILE A 8 0.82 3.43 5.11
C ILE A 8 0.27 4.45 4.11
N THR A 9 -0.19 3.96 2.97
CA THR A 9 -0.89 4.78 1.99
C THR A 9 -2.33 4.32 1.94
N PHE A 10 -3.26 5.26 1.83
CA PHE A 10 -4.67 4.93 1.93
C PHE A 10 -5.51 5.72 0.93
N ASP A 11 -6.51 5.04 0.41
CA ASP A 11 -7.55 5.63 -0.42
C ASP A 11 -8.84 4.92 -0.05
N LEU A 12 -9.69 5.61 0.67
CA LEU A 12 -10.94 5.02 1.14
C LEU A 12 -12.13 5.38 0.23
N GLY A 13 -11.85 6.12 -0.83
CA GLY A 13 -12.89 6.54 -1.75
C GLY A 13 -13.78 7.64 -1.18
N VAL A 14 -14.77 8.02 -1.98
CA VAL A 14 -15.78 9.00 -1.56
C VAL A 14 -16.70 8.32 -0.54
N GLY A 15 -16.85 8.93 0.62
CA GLY A 15 -17.68 8.37 1.67
C GLY A 15 -16.99 7.32 2.53
N GLY A 16 -15.68 7.12 2.35
CA GLY A 16 -14.92 6.19 3.19
C GLY A 16 -14.80 6.64 4.64
N ASP A 17 -14.40 5.73 5.49
CA ASP A 17 -14.32 5.97 6.94
C ASP A 17 -13.01 6.65 7.31
N TYR A 18 -12.81 7.88 6.84
CA TYR A 18 -11.61 8.64 7.15
C TYR A 18 -11.52 8.99 8.63
N LYS A 19 -12.66 9.20 9.27
CA LYS A 19 -12.68 9.51 10.69
C LYS A 19 -12.11 8.36 11.52
N GLY A 20 -12.50 7.13 11.21
CA GLY A 20 -11.98 5.95 11.89
C GLY A 20 -10.49 5.78 11.63
N LEU A 21 -10.06 5.94 10.38
CA LEU A 21 -8.65 5.83 10.02
C LEU A 21 -7.81 6.92 10.68
N TYR A 22 -8.26 8.15 10.66
CA TYR A 22 -7.53 9.25 11.28
C TYR A 22 -7.42 9.07 12.79
N SER A 23 -8.47 8.58 13.44
CA SER A 23 -8.42 8.27 14.85
C SER A 23 -7.39 7.19 15.16
N TRP A 24 -7.32 6.17 14.31
CA TRP A 24 -6.33 5.10 14.45
C TRP A 24 -4.90 5.63 14.26
N LEU A 25 -4.70 6.45 13.23
CA LEU A 25 -3.39 7.04 12.96
C LEU A 25 -2.93 7.93 14.12
N ASP A 26 -3.82 8.76 14.63
CA ASP A 26 -3.51 9.65 15.75
C ASP A 26 -3.18 8.85 17.01
N ALA A 27 -3.91 7.78 17.27
CA ALA A 27 -3.66 6.91 18.43
C ALA A 27 -2.29 6.22 18.35
N HIS A 28 -1.74 6.06 17.16
CA HIS A 28 -0.43 5.44 16.95
C HIS A 28 0.68 6.46 16.71
N ASP A 29 0.41 7.74 16.97
CA ASP A 29 1.36 8.83 16.77
C ASP A 29 1.95 8.87 15.37
N ALA A 30 1.13 8.55 14.37
CA ALA A 30 1.56 8.57 12.98
C ALA A 30 1.82 10.01 12.53
N GLU A 31 2.83 10.18 11.68
CA GLU A 31 3.14 11.46 11.07
C GLU A 31 2.77 11.47 9.62
N GLU A 32 2.10 12.52 9.19
CA GLU A 32 1.76 12.70 7.79
C GLU A 32 3.00 13.09 7.00
N CYS A 33 3.29 12.35 5.92
CA CYS A 33 4.45 12.63 5.08
C CYS A 33 4.09 12.83 3.62
N GLY A 34 2.83 13.07 3.34
CA GLY A 34 2.28 13.33 2.01
C GLY A 34 0.79 13.18 2.06
N GLU A 35 0.10 13.55 0.99
CA GLU A 35 -1.33 13.29 0.91
C GLU A 35 -1.59 11.80 0.97
N SER A 36 -2.42 11.39 1.89
CA SER A 36 -2.81 9.98 2.05
C SER A 36 -1.62 9.05 2.34
N VAL A 37 -0.56 9.58 2.93
CA VAL A 37 0.61 8.80 3.33
C VAL A 37 1.01 9.17 4.74
N ALA A 38 1.19 8.17 5.59
CA ALA A 38 1.64 8.39 6.95
C ALA A 38 2.73 7.38 7.31
N VAL A 39 3.64 7.79 8.18
CA VAL A 39 4.67 6.92 8.74
C VAL A 39 4.39 6.72 10.21
N LEU A 40 4.56 5.49 10.68
CA LEU A 40 4.38 5.18 12.10
C LEU A 40 5.23 3.99 12.50
N THR A 41 5.37 3.84 13.81
CA THR A 41 6.01 2.67 14.41
C THR A 41 4.91 1.77 14.95
N TYR A 42 4.93 0.51 14.55
CA TYR A 42 3.92 -0.45 14.94
C TYR A 42 4.56 -1.63 15.66
N GLN A 43 4.03 -1.95 16.82
CA GLN A 43 4.52 -3.07 17.64
C GLN A 43 3.52 -4.21 17.57
N CYS A 44 4.01 -5.39 17.28
CA CYS A 44 3.18 -6.59 17.25
C CYS A 44 4.01 -7.84 17.47
N GLU A 45 3.32 -8.93 17.76
CA GLU A 45 3.93 -10.26 17.79
C GLU A 45 3.44 -11.04 16.57
N GLY A 46 4.34 -11.81 15.98
CA GLY A 46 4.03 -12.60 14.79
C GLY A 46 4.07 -11.79 13.51
N SER A 47 3.19 -12.15 12.57
CA SER A 47 3.15 -11.51 11.26
C SER A 47 2.59 -10.09 11.35
N MET A 48 3.40 -9.09 11.07
CA MET A 48 2.99 -7.69 11.12
C MET A 48 1.85 -7.39 10.15
N PRO A 49 1.89 -7.81 8.87
CA PRO A 49 0.80 -7.52 7.97
C PRO A 49 -0.55 -8.08 8.42
N ASP A 50 -0.56 -9.28 8.97
CA ASP A 50 -1.80 -9.90 9.45
C ASP A 50 -2.35 -9.18 10.67
N LYS A 51 -1.47 -8.85 11.61
CA LYS A 51 -1.89 -8.13 12.82
C LYS A 51 -2.37 -6.73 12.51
N LEU A 52 -1.71 -6.04 11.62
CA LEU A 52 -2.10 -4.71 11.20
C LEU A 52 -3.46 -4.74 10.49
N ARG A 53 -3.67 -5.73 9.62
CA ARG A 53 -4.95 -5.88 8.94
C ARG A 53 -6.09 -6.10 9.93
N GLU A 54 -5.90 -6.97 10.91
CA GLU A 54 -6.90 -7.22 11.94
C GLU A 54 -7.20 -5.98 12.76
N ASP A 55 -6.16 -5.25 13.15
CA ASP A 55 -6.29 -4.04 13.94
C ASP A 55 -7.08 -2.97 13.19
N LEU A 56 -6.75 -2.78 11.92
CA LEU A 56 -7.48 -1.81 11.09
C LEU A 56 -8.94 -2.22 10.87
N LYS A 57 -9.22 -3.51 10.71
CA LYS A 57 -10.59 -3.99 10.59
C LYS A 57 -11.45 -3.66 11.79
N LYS A 58 -10.85 -3.61 12.96
CA LYS A 58 -11.56 -3.25 14.19
C LYS A 58 -11.82 -1.75 14.31
N SER A 59 -10.98 -0.97 13.67
CA SER A 59 -10.96 0.49 13.86
C SER A 59 -11.68 1.25 12.76
N ILE A 60 -11.74 0.69 11.56
CA ILE A 60 -12.37 1.36 10.41
C ILE A 60 -13.38 0.44 9.73
N SER A 61 -14.33 1.06 9.05
CA SER A 61 -15.27 0.35 8.19
C SER A 61 -14.64 0.12 6.83
N ILE A 62 -14.54 -1.14 6.44
CA ILE A 62 -13.93 -1.54 5.19
C ILE A 62 -15.03 -1.79 4.15
N ASP A 63 -14.89 -1.21 2.97
CA ASP A 63 -15.82 -1.44 1.86
C ASP A 63 -15.05 -1.77 0.57
N GLN A 64 -15.76 -1.87 -0.54
CA GLN A 64 -15.16 -2.24 -1.82
C GLN A 64 -14.22 -1.18 -2.37
N GLN A 65 -14.33 0.05 -1.91
CA GLN A 65 -13.49 1.15 -2.36
C GLN A 65 -12.26 1.35 -1.48
N THR A 66 -12.20 0.67 -0.35
CA THR A 66 -11.07 0.79 0.57
C THR A 66 -9.83 0.19 -0.05
N SER A 67 -8.77 0.99 -0.13
CA SER A 67 -7.47 0.55 -0.59
C SER A 67 -6.42 1.07 0.39
N ILE A 68 -5.69 0.15 1.01
CA ILE A 68 -4.64 0.49 1.96
C ILE A 68 -3.42 -0.34 1.61
N TYR A 69 -2.32 0.36 1.31
CA TYR A 69 -1.04 -0.25 0.96
C TYR A 69 0.00 0.13 2.00
N VAL A 70 0.80 -0.84 2.40
CA VAL A 70 1.80 -0.64 3.45
C VAL A 70 3.16 -1.04 2.93
N ILE A 71 4.15 -0.18 3.20
CA ILE A 71 5.55 -0.48 2.95
C ILE A 71 6.23 -0.64 4.30
N TYR A 72 6.96 -1.72 4.46
CA TYR A 72 7.63 -2.03 5.72
C TYR A 72 8.93 -2.77 5.47
N ARG A 73 9.79 -2.79 6.48
CA ARG A 73 11.04 -3.54 6.40
C ARG A 73 10.85 -4.88 7.08
N GLU A 74 11.11 -5.96 6.35
CA GLU A 74 11.03 -7.31 6.87
C GLU A 74 12.24 -7.61 7.73
N PRO A 75 12.07 -7.85 9.05
CA PRO A 75 13.25 -8.08 9.93
C PRO A 75 14.02 -9.35 9.57
N ALA A 76 13.34 -10.40 9.13
CA ALA A 76 13.98 -11.68 8.85
C ALA A 76 14.94 -11.61 7.67
N THR A 77 14.58 -10.86 6.62
CA THR A 77 15.38 -10.75 5.41
C THR A 77 16.07 -9.42 5.25
N ASN A 78 15.73 -8.45 6.12
CA ASN A 78 16.23 -7.08 6.06
C ASN A 78 15.92 -6.40 4.71
N GLU A 79 14.79 -6.76 4.13
CA GLU A 79 14.33 -6.21 2.84
C GLU A 79 13.09 -5.34 3.05
N ASN A 80 12.94 -4.33 2.20
CA ASN A 80 11.73 -3.53 2.17
C ASN A 80 10.67 -4.27 1.36
N LYS A 81 9.47 -4.35 1.91
CA LYS A 81 8.34 -5.02 1.26
C LYS A 81 7.12 -4.13 1.24
N GLY A 82 6.30 -4.31 0.22
CA GLY A 82 5.02 -3.63 0.12
C GLY A 82 3.90 -4.63 -0.05
N ILE A 83 2.77 -4.38 0.58
CA ILE A 83 1.61 -5.25 0.50
C ILE A 83 0.33 -4.43 0.59
N PHE A 84 -0.68 -4.85 -0.18
CA PHE A 84 -2.03 -4.33 0.00
C PHE A 84 -2.69 -5.05 1.17
N LEU A 85 -3.06 -4.30 2.19
CA LEU A 85 -3.86 -4.85 3.30
C LEU A 85 -5.32 -4.98 2.87
N PHE A 86 -5.81 -4.00 2.13
CA PHE A 86 -7.17 -3.96 1.61
C PHE A 86 -7.12 -3.45 0.19
N GLY A 87 -8.04 -3.90 -0.64
CA GLY A 87 -8.10 -3.52 -2.03
C GLY A 87 -7.04 -4.24 -2.86
N GLY A 88 -6.75 -3.70 -4.01
CA GLY A 88 -5.81 -4.30 -4.93
C GLY A 88 -5.19 -3.29 -5.87
N ARG A 89 -4.27 -3.77 -6.67
CA ARG A 89 -3.56 -2.95 -7.63
C ARG A 89 -4.48 -2.60 -8.81
N LYS A 90 -4.49 -1.32 -9.14
CA LYS A 90 -5.10 -0.83 -10.38
C LYS A 90 -3.97 -0.55 -11.38
N ALA A 91 -4.30 -0.52 -12.66
CA ALA A 91 -3.34 -0.08 -13.66
C ALA A 91 -2.89 1.34 -13.33
N SER A 92 -1.58 1.56 -13.40
CA SER A 92 -1.04 2.88 -13.12
C SER A 92 -1.40 3.86 -14.24
N VAL A 93 -1.73 5.09 -13.85
CA VAL A 93 -2.12 6.12 -14.81
C VAL A 93 -0.99 6.50 -15.76
N TRP A 94 0.25 6.23 -15.37
CA TRP A 94 1.44 6.53 -16.19
C TRP A 94 1.84 5.39 -17.11
N THR A 95 1.12 4.27 -17.09
CA THR A 95 1.45 3.12 -17.93
C THR A 95 1.42 3.51 -19.40
N GLY A 96 2.53 3.30 -20.07
CA GLY A 96 2.68 3.60 -21.49
C GLY A 96 3.14 5.01 -21.83
N TYR A 97 3.22 5.92 -20.87
CA TYR A 97 3.60 7.31 -21.13
C TYR A 97 5.06 7.48 -21.58
N SER A 98 5.92 6.55 -21.21
CA SER A 98 7.33 6.61 -21.65
C SER A 98 7.53 6.12 -23.09
N VAL A 99 6.51 5.54 -23.71
CA VAL A 99 6.58 5.00 -25.04
C VAL A 99 6.02 6.01 -26.01
N SER A 100 6.80 6.43 -27.04
CA SER A 100 6.30 7.37 -28.03
C SER A 100 5.23 6.69 -28.87
N GLU A 101 4.26 7.47 -29.35
CA GLU A 101 3.17 6.96 -30.19
C GLU A 101 3.65 6.26 -31.45
N ARG A 102 4.83 6.62 -31.95
CA ARG A 102 5.43 6.00 -33.13
C ARG A 102 5.98 4.62 -32.87
N GLU A 103 6.39 4.34 -31.66
CA GLU A 103 7.08 3.11 -31.27
C GLU A 103 6.17 2.10 -30.63
N ALA A 104 5.09 2.56 -30.05
CA ALA A 104 4.12 1.68 -29.40
C ALA A 104 3.12 1.20 -30.43
N ASP A 105 3.14 -0.08 -30.76
CA ASP A 105 1.97 -0.64 -31.40
C ASP A 105 0.91 -0.91 -30.33
N GLU A 106 -0.31 -1.12 -30.79
CA GLU A 106 -1.43 -1.33 -29.88
C GLU A 106 -1.24 -2.57 -29.02
N ASP A 107 -0.61 -3.60 -29.54
CA ASP A 107 -0.40 -4.85 -28.83
C ASP A 107 0.52 -4.67 -27.64
N ASP A 108 1.57 -3.87 -27.76
CA ASP A 108 2.47 -3.60 -26.65
C ASP A 108 1.77 -2.79 -25.56
N ARG A 109 0.93 -1.86 -25.92
CA ARG A 109 0.12 -1.11 -24.95
C ARG A 109 -0.80 -2.04 -24.20
N TRP A 110 -1.49 -2.92 -24.90
CA TRP A 110 -2.39 -3.87 -24.29
C TRP A 110 -1.69 -4.80 -23.32
N ARG A 111 -0.51 -5.26 -23.65
CA ARG A 111 0.27 -6.12 -22.74
C ARG A 111 0.59 -5.43 -21.44
N ARG A 112 0.92 -4.15 -21.49
CA ARG A 112 1.21 -3.38 -20.27
C ARG A 112 -0.02 -3.21 -19.39
N TYR A 113 -1.16 -2.95 -19.99
CA TYR A 113 -2.41 -2.81 -19.25
C TYR A 113 -2.95 -4.14 -18.75
N ALA A 114 -2.74 -5.19 -19.51
CA ALA A 114 -3.27 -6.50 -19.16
C ALA A 114 -2.53 -7.15 -18.00
N TRP A 115 -1.27 -6.75 -17.77
CA TRP A 115 -0.49 -7.36 -16.70
C TRP A 115 -0.72 -6.61 -15.40
N THR A 116 -1.50 -7.23 -14.53
CA THR A 116 -1.70 -6.77 -13.16
C THR A 116 -1.44 -7.94 -12.24
N PRO A 117 -0.55 -7.80 -11.25
CA PRO A 117 -0.36 -8.89 -10.31
C PRO A 117 -1.62 -9.12 -9.49
N PRO A 118 -1.82 -10.33 -8.98
CA PRO A 118 -2.97 -10.62 -8.14
C PRO A 118 -3.04 -9.70 -6.94
N CYS A 119 -4.26 -9.44 -6.50
CA CYS A 119 -4.50 -8.68 -5.28
C CYS A 119 -3.84 -9.39 -4.08
N GLY A 120 -3.19 -8.63 -3.23
CA GLY A 120 -2.49 -9.19 -2.08
C GLY A 120 -1.09 -9.70 -2.38
N THR A 121 -0.61 -9.57 -3.60
CA THR A 121 0.76 -9.93 -3.94
C THR A 121 1.74 -9.03 -3.19
N VAL A 122 2.70 -9.66 -2.55
CA VAL A 122 3.76 -8.94 -1.85
C VAL A 122 4.85 -8.59 -2.85
N PHE A 123 5.20 -7.31 -2.91
CA PHE A 123 6.28 -6.85 -3.77
C PHE A 123 7.49 -6.51 -2.93
N GLN A 124 8.63 -6.92 -3.44
CA GLN A 124 9.89 -6.49 -2.88
C GLN A 124 10.17 -5.10 -3.41
N VAL A 125 10.17 -4.13 -2.51
CA VAL A 125 10.49 -2.77 -2.88
C VAL A 125 12.02 -2.66 -2.90
N ARG A 126 12.57 -2.48 -4.09
CA ARG A 126 14.02 -2.30 -4.20
C ARG A 126 14.39 -0.94 -3.65
N GLU A 127 15.37 -0.92 -2.80
CA GLU A 127 16.00 0.34 -2.45
C GLU A 127 16.75 0.83 -3.66
N THR A 128 16.22 1.86 -4.28
CA THR A 128 16.98 2.56 -5.31
C THR A 128 17.96 3.46 -4.58
N PRO A 129 19.26 3.31 -4.83
CA PRO A 129 20.18 4.32 -4.34
C PRO A 129 19.82 5.65 -5.00
N LEU A 130 19.50 6.56 -4.17
CA LEU A 130 19.21 7.91 -4.62
C LEU A 130 20.51 8.64 -4.92
#